data_ff233d1f9e0c83b80747bae30b57d66e
#
_entry.id   ff233d1f9e0c83b80747bae30b57d66e
#
_cell.length_a   1.000
_cell.length_b   1.000
_cell.length_c   1.000
_cell.angle_alpha   90.00
_cell.angle_beta   90.00
_cell.angle_gamma   90.00
#
_symmetry.space_group_name_H-M   'P 1'
#
loop_
_entity.id
_entity.type
_entity.pdbx_description
1 polymer ?
#
loop_
_entity_poly.entity_id
_entity_poly.type
_entity_poly.pdbx_seq_one_letter_code
_entity_poly.pdbx_strand_id
1 'polypeptide(L)'
;MKDAVIVTSLRTAVGKAPRGALKDTRPDDMAGTVIRAVLEATPGLEPSAVEDVILGCAMPEAEQGMNVARQASWLAGIPEGTSAVTINRFCSSGLQAIAFAAERVKCGWADCMIAGGTETMSMIPMGGHKIVPNPRLVDTWPDYYLNMGLTAENLARKYGISRSDADAFSLRSHQKAVEAIRAGKFKDEIVPLAVKTVELDSKGKRVARETRFDTDEGPRPDTSVEALGKLRPVFHARGTVTAGNSSQTSDGAAAALVMSADRAREIGAKPMARLVAYATAGVAPDYMGIGPVAAVPKALKLAGLTLQDIDLIELNEAFAAQSLAVIKELGLDADKVNVNGGAVALGHPLGCTGAKLTATILHEMRRRGSRYGMVTMCVGGGMGAAGIFELM
;
A
#
# COMPACT_ATOMS: atom_id res chain seq x y z
N MET A 1 -27.94 -5.04 -8.23
CA MET A 1 -26.67 -5.19 -7.50
C MET A 1 -26.77 -4.35 -6.23
N LYS A 2 -26.26 -4.85 -5.09
CA LYS A 2 -26.20 -4.06 -3.86
C LYS A 2 -25.11 -2.98 -4.00
N ASP A 3 -25.28 -1.85 -3.31
CA ASP A 3 -24.18 -0.89 -3.18
C ASP A 3 -23.20 -1.39 -2.12
N ALA A 4 -21.91 -1.47 -2.50
CA ALA A 4 -20.83 -1.83 -1.58
C ALA A 4 -20.12 -0.55 -1.11
N VAL A 5 -20.09 -0.35 0.19
CA VAL A 5 -19.52 0.83 0.83
C VAL A 5 -18.35 0.47 1.73
N ILE A 6 -17.39 1.37 1.86
CA ILE A 6 -16.30 1.31 2.82
C ILE A 6 -16.70 2.17 4.02
N VAL A 7 -16.82 1.55 5.18
CA VAL A 7 -17.23 2.25 6.40
C VAL A 7 -16.04 2.76 7.19
N THR A 8 -15.00 1.94 7.29
CA THR A 8 -13.78 2.25 8.03
C THR A 8 -12.58 1.78 7.25
N SER A 9 -11.51 2.55 7.23
CA SER A 9 -10.23 2.16 6.63
C SER A 9 -9.09 2.71 7.47
N LEU A 10 -8.27 1.81 8.03
CA LEU A 10 -7.19 2.12 8.97
C LEU A 10 -5.91 1.40 8.57
N ARG A 11 -4.77 1.88 9.10
CA ARG A 11 -3.45 1.30 8.88
C ARG A 11 -2.56 1.41 10.12
N THR A 12 -1.51 0.63 10.18
CA THR A 12 -0.38 0.93 11.07
C THR A 12 0.40 2.13 10.55
N ALA A 13 1.19 2.75 11.41
CA ALA A 13 2.37 3.48 10.93
C ALA A 13 3.30 2.50 10.18
N VAL A 14 4.09 3.01 9.25
CA VAL A 14 5.01 2.22 8.43
C VAL A 14 6.39 2.19 9.08
N GLY A 15 6.88 0.98 9.33
CA GLY A 15 8.25 0.73 9.82
C GLY A 15 9.24 0.64 8.67
N LYS A 16 10.48 1.04 8.91
CA LYS A 16 11.58 1.00 7.94
C LYS A 16 12.35 -0.32 8.05
N ALA A 17 12.17 -1.19 7.08
CA ALA A 17 12.93 -2.45 7.03
C ALA A 17 14.40 -2.22 6.64
N PRO A 18 15.35 -3.05 7.14
CA PRO A 18 15.19 -4.09 8.15
C PRO A 18 15.58 -3.62 9.55
N ARG A 19 15.66 -2.33 9.82
CA ARG A 19 16.23 -1.77 11.06
C ARG A 19 15.27 -0.89 11.86
N GLY A 20 14.06 -0.68 11.35
CA GLY A 20 13.05 0.16 11.96
C GLY A 20 12.36 -0.49 13.17
N ALA A 21 11.41 0.25 13.73
CA ALA A 21 10.70 -0.15 14.94
C ALA A 21 9.93 -1.46 14.79
N LEU A 22 9.42 -1.77 13.59
CA LEU A 22 8.60 -2.96 13.32
C LEU A 22 9.40 -4.21 12.93
N LYS A 23 10.72 -4.15 12.89
CA LYS A 23 11.60 -5.23 12.37
C LYS A 23 11.39 -6.60 12.99
N ASP A 24 10.96 -6.65 14.26
CA ASP A 24 10.71 -7.86 15.03
C ASP A 24 9.20 -8.08 15.28
N THR A 25 8.33 -7.27 14.65
CA THR A 25 6.87 -7.36 14.80
C THR A 25 6.28 -8.25 13.72
N ARG A 26 5.59 -9.30 14.12
CA ARG A 26 4.99 -10.27 13.20
C ARG A 26 3.89 -9.63 12.33
N PRO A 27 3.78 -10.02 11.05
CA PRO A 27 2.79 -9.46 10.13
C PRO A 27 1.35 -9.80 10.51
N ASP A 28 1.11 -10.97 11.08
CA ASP A 28 -0.19 -11.40 11.61
C ASP A 28 -0.61 -10.58 12.84
N ASP A 29 0.33 -10.21 13.73
CA ASP A 29 0.07 -9.32 14.87
C ASP A 29 -0.28 -7.89 14.40
N MET A 30 0.47 -7.36 13.42
CA MET A 30 0.18 -6.05 12.83
C MET A 30 -1.22 -6.03 12.19
N ALA A 31 -1.52 -7.00 11.36
CA ALA A 31 -2.82 -7.11 10.69
C ALA A 31 -3.97 -7.36 11.67
N GLY A 32 -3.78 -8.24 12.66
CA GLY A 32 -4.77 -8.50 13.72
C GLY A 32 -5.10 -7.24 14.53
N THR A 33 -4.09 -6.42 14.83
CA THR A 33 -4.28 -5.16 15.54
C THR A 33 -5.10 -4.16 14.72
N VAL A 34 -4.80 -4.02 13.42
CA VAL A 34 -5.56 -3.11 12.54
C VAL A 34 -7.00 -3.61 12.33
N ILE A 35 -7.20 -4.90 12.11
CA ILE A 35 -8.53 -5.50 11.96
C ILE A 35 -9.37 -5.26 13.22
N ARG A 36 -8.80 -5.47 14.41
CA ARG A 36 -9.48 -5.18 15.68
C ARG A 36 -9.87 -3.71 15.77
N ALA A 37 -8.98 -2.80 15.45
CA ALA A 37 -9.27 -1.36 15.45
C ALA A 37 -10.37 -0.97 14.45
N VAL A 38 -10.44 -1.62 13.29
CA VAL A 38 -11.52 -1.44 12.30
C VAL A 38 -12.87 -1.87 12.87
N LEU A 39 -12.91 -2.99 13.59
CA LEU A 39 -14.13 -3.47 14.28
C LEU A 39 -14.55 -2.49 15.39
N GLU A 40 -13.62 -2.08 16.25
CA GLU A 40 -13.84 -1.13 17.35
C GLU A 40 -14.30 0.25 16.87
N ALA A 41 -13.79 0.70 15.71
CA ALA A 41 -14.18 1.96 15.08
C ALA A 41 -15.58 1.93 14.43
N THR A 42 -16.26 0.77 14.45
CA THR A 42 -17.60 0.60 13.85
C THR A 42 -18.60 0.14 14.93
N PRO A 43 -19.11 1.06 15.76
CA PRO A 43 -20.08 0.72 16.79
C PRO A 43 -21.33 0.03 16.21
N GLY A 44 -21.82 -1.00 16.90
CA GLY A 44 -22.96 -1.81 16.45
C GLY A 44 -22.59 -2.96 15.48
N LEU A 45 -21.33 -3.10 15.13
CA LEU A 45 -20.86 -4.28 14.38
C LEU A 45 -20.34 -5.35 15.34
N GLU A 46 -21.03 -6.49 15.39
CA GLU A 46 -20.53 -7.68 16.07
C GLU A 46 -19.45 -8.37 15.20
N PRO A 47 -18.32 -8.84 15.78
CA PRO A 47 -17.29 -9.54 15.01
C PRO A 47 -17.80 -10.75 14.24
N SER A 48 -18.85 -11.42 14.75
CA SER A 48 -19.51 -12.56 14.10
C SER A 48 -20.29 -12.20 12.82
N ALA A 49 -20.56 -10.91 12.60
CA ALA A 49 -21.20 -10.44 11.37
C ALA A 49 -20.20 -10.34 10.18
N VAL A 50 -18.90 -10.46 10.43
CA VAL A 50 -17.89 -10.52 9.38
C VAL A 50 -17.92 -11.91 8.74
N GLU A 51 -18.25 -11.98 7.46
CA GLU A 51 -18.43 -13.24 6.74
C GLU A 51 -17.12 -13.79 6.16
N ASP A 52 -16.18 -12.91 5.78
CA ASP A 52 -14.88 -13.33 5.27
C ASP A 52 -13.83 -12.23 5.46
N VAL A 53 -12.56 -12.62 5.54
CA VAL A 53 -11.41 -11.71 5.65
C VAL A 53 -10.47 -11.96 4.47
N ILE A 54 -10.20 -10.93 3.66
CA ILE A 54 -9.29 -11.01 2.52
C ILE A 54 -8.08 -10.13 2.78
N LEU A 55 -6.89 -10.72 2.95
CA LEU A 55 -5.66 -9.94 3.08
C LEU A 55 -4.70 -10.19 1.91
N GLY A 56 -4.16 -9.08 1.40
CA GLY A 56 -3.06 -9.09 0.47
C GLY A 56 -1.72 -9.32 1.18
N CYS A 57 -0.88 -10.19 0.59
CA CYS A 57 0.51 -10.39 0.99
C CYS A 57 1.33 -10.73 -0.24
N ALA A 58 2.43 -10.01 -0.46
CA ALA A 58 3.23 -10.19 -1.68
C ALA A 58 4.20 -11.36 -1.58
N MET A 59 4.71 -11.65 -0.37
CA MET A 59 5.64 -12.76 -0.11
C MET A 59 5.05 -13.69 0.95
N PRO A 60 4.01 -14.50 0.62
CA PRO A 60 3.26 -15.30 1.58
C PRO A 60 4.02 -16.58 1.98
N GLU A 61 5.15 -16.41 2.66
CA GLU A 61 5.97 -17.50 3.19
C GLU A 61 6.46 -17.20 4.62
N ALA A 62 7.06 -18.14 5.29
CA ALA A 62 7.57 -18.07 6.66
C ALA A 62 6.54 -17.38 7.59
N GLU A 63 6.87 -16.25 8.25
CA GLU A 63 5.96 -15.52 9.14
C GLU A 63 4.70 -14.97 8.44
N GLN A 64 4.71 -14.86 7.11
CA GLN A 64 3.57 -14.46 6.27
C GLN A 64 2.89 -15.66 5.60
N GLY A 65 3.38 -16.86 5.85
CA GLY A 65 2.85 -18.10 5.31
C GLY A 65 1.57 -18.59 5.99
N MET A 66 1.16 -19.80 5.61
CA MET A 66 0.04 -20.54 6.26
C MET A 66 -1.27 -19.74 6.33
N ASN A 67 -1.59 -18.98 5.29
CA ASN A 67 -2.75 -18.09 5.23
C ASN A 67 -2.75 -17.04 6.35
N VAL A 68 -1.85 -16.07 6.25
CA VAL A 68 -1.68 -14.99 7.24
C VAL A 68 -2.99 -14.23 7.52
N ALA A 69 -3.91 -14.15 6.56
CA ALA A 69 -5.24 -13.57 6.77
C ALA A 69 -6.03 -14.31 7.85
N ARG A 70 -5.96 -15.65 7.86
CA ARG A 70 -6.65 -16.45 8.87
C ARG A 70 -6.06 -16.29 10.26
N GLN A 71 -4.73 -16.22 10.35
CA GLN A 71 -4.04 -15.97 11.62
C GLN A 71 -4.41 -14.57 12.17
N ALA A 72 -4.33 -13.55 11.32
CA ALA A 72 -4.69 -12.18 11.68
C ALA A 72 -6.17 -12.07 12.15
N SER A 73 -7.11 -12.75 11.49
CA SER A 73 -8.52 -12.73 11.88
C SER A 73 -8.75 -13.30 13.30
N TRP A 74 -8.05 -14.38 13.65
CA TRP A 74 -8.07 -14.95 15.01
C TRP A 74 -7.49 -13.96 16.03
N LEU A 75 -6.35 -13.38 15.74
CA LEU A 75 -5.69 -12.39 16.63
C LEU A 75 -6.53 -11.11 16.80
N ALA A 76 -7.39 -10.80 15.85
CA ALA A 76 -8.35 -9.70 15.93
C ALA A 76 -9.57 -10.01 16.79
N GLY A 77 -9.81 -11.27 17.16
CA GLY A 77 -11.00 -11.71 17.91
C GLY A 77 -12.21 -12.01 17.01
N ILE A 78 -12.00 -12.21 15.72
CA ILE A 78 -13.05 -12.69 14.80
C ILE A 78 -13.31 -14.18 15.10
N PRO A 79 -14.57 -14.62 15.22
CA PRO A 79 -14.88 -15.98 15.64
C PRO A 79 -14.53 -17.04 14.58
N GLU A 80 -14.48 -18.28 15.01
CA GLU A 80 -14.06 -19.43 14.18
C GLU A 80 -14.94 -19.68 12.95
N GLY A 81 -16.19 -19.28 13.00
CA GLY A 81 -17.12 -19.42 11.89
C GLY A 81 -16.83 -18.55 10.68
N THR A 82 -16.02 -17.49 10.85
CA THR A 82 -15.61 -16.61 9.74
C THR A 82 -14.42 -17.20 8.99
N SER A 83 -14.49 -17.29 7.67
CA SER A 83 -13.37 -17.72 6.83
C SER A 83 -12.36 -16.58 6.56
N ALA A 84 -11.19 -16.95 6.00
CA ALA A 84 -10.21 -15.95 5.55
C ALA A 84 -9.35 -16.48 4.40
N VAL A 85 -8.87 -15.57 3.53
CA VAL A 85 -7.99 -15.91 2.42
C VAL A 85 -6.87 -14.88 2.26
N THR A 86 -5.68 -15.38 1.97
CA THR A 86 -4.53 -14.55 1.57
C THR A 86 -4.42 -14.55 0.05
N ILE A 87 -4.32 -13.36 -0.54
CA ILE A 87 -4.19 -13.18 -1.99
C ILE A 87 -2.88 -12.48 -2.34
N ASN A 88 -2.39 -12.72 -3.55
CA ASN A 88 -1.16 -12.12 -4.05
C ASN A 88 -1.34 -11.53 -5.45
N ARG A 89 -1.22 -10.22 -5.55
CA ARG A 89 -0.95 -9.43 -6.74
C ARG A 89 0.16 -8.43 -6.43
N PHE A 90 1.21 -8.91 -5.76
CA PHE A 90 2.36 -8.10 -5.31
C PHE A 90 1.93 -6.75 -4.71
N CYS A 91 2.42 -5.63 -5.23
CA CYS A 91 2.19 -4.29 -4.71
C CYS A 91 0.71 -3.89 -4.60
N SER A 92 -0.19 -4.46 -5.42
CA SER A 92 -1.61 -4.12 -5.42
C SER A 92 -2.49 -5.07 -4.62
N SER A 93 -1.91 -6.04 -3.92
CA SER A 93 -2.68 -7.08 -3.22
C SER A 93 -3.71 -6.51 -2.26
N GLY A 94 -3.37 -5.47 -1.49
CA GLY A 94 -4.30 -4.83 -0.56
C GLY A 94 -5.47 -4.10 -1.26
N LEU A 95 -5.22 -3.42 -2.38
CA LEU A 95 -6.28 -2.81 -3.19
C LEU A 95 -7.14 -3.88 -3.88
N GLN A 96 -6.53 -4.97 -4.36
CA GLN A 96 -7.24 -6.12 -4.92
C GLN A 96 -8.15 -6.78 -3.88
N ALA A 97 -7.70 -6.91 -2.63
CA ALA A 97 -8.52 -7.46 -1.55
C ALA A 97 -9.78 -6.62 -1.33
N ILE A 98 -9.64 -5.29 -1.29
CA ILE A 98 -10.77 -4.36 -1.17
C ILE A 98 -11.72 -4.49 -2.38
N ALA A 99 -11.17 -4.60 -3.60
CA ALA A 99 -11.97 -4.79 -4.79
C ALA A 99 -12.77 -6.11 -4.74
N PHE A 100 -12.13 -7.22 -4.38
CA PHE A 100 -12.82 -8.51 -4.25
C PHE A 100 -13.94 -8.48 -3.19
N ALA A 101 -13.69 -7.85 -2.03
CA ALA A 101 -14.71 -7.68 -1.02
C ALA A 101 -15.91 -6.86 -1.55
N ALA A 102 -15.63 -5.74 -2.22
CA ALA A 102 -16.67 -4.91 -2.82
C ALA A 102 -17.46 -5.65 -3.91
N GLU A 103 -16.79 -6.44 -4.75
CA GLU A 103 -17.42 -7.28 -5.78
C GLU A 103 -18.34 -8.33 -5.15
N ARG A 104 -17.91 -9.05 -4.09
CA ARG A 104 -18.75 -10.03 -3.40
C ARG A 104 -19.99 -9.38 -2.80
N VAL A 105 -19.83 -8.21 -2.17
CA VAL A 105 -20.98 -7.44 -1.63
C VAL A 105 -21.92 -7.00 -2.74
N LYS A 106 -21.40 -6.44 -3.85
CA LYS A 106 -22.22 -6.04 -5.00
C LYS A 106 -23.00 -7.20 -5.63
N CYS A 107 -22.41 -8.40 -5.65
CA CYS A 107 -23.08 -9.61 -6.13
C CYS A 107 -24.10 -10.19 -5.15
N GLY A 108 -24.16 -9.68 -3.92
CA GLY A 108 -25.06 -10.20 -2.87
C GLY A 108 -24.60 -11.53 -2.26
N TRP A 109 -23.31 -11.87 -2.38
CA TRP A 109 -22.70 -13.07 -1.82
C TRP A 109 -22.16 -12.85 -0.39
N ALA A 110 -22.07 -11.59 0.03
CA ALA A 110 -21.74 -11.19 1.37
C ALA A 110 -22.37 -9.83 1.68
N ASP A 111 -22.58 -9.53 2.94
CA ASP A 111 -23.04 -8.24 3.43
C ASP A 111 -21.97 -7.49 4.24
N CYS A 112 -20.99 -8.19 4.80
CA CYS A 112 -19.96 -7.59 5.63
C CYS A 112 -18.63 -8.35 5.49
N MET A 113 -17.58 -7.66 5.09
CA MET A 113 -16.25 -8.23 4.87
C MET A 113 -15.15 -7.31 5.38
N ILE A 114 -14.05 -7.90 5.81
CA ILE A 114 -12.81 -7.17 6.04
C ILE A 114 -11.84 -7.45 4.89
N ALA A 115 -11.24 -6.39 4.36
CA ALA A 115 -10.26 -6.50 3.29
C ALA A 115 -9.07 -5.57 3.55
N GLY A 116 -7.86 -6.04 3.25
CA GLY A 116 -6.67 -5.25 3.52
C GLY A 116 -5.40 -5.91 3.03
N GLY A 117 -4.31 -5.68 3.74
CA GLY A 117 -3.04 -6.33 3.46
C GLY A 117 -2.01 -6.12 4.56
N THR A 118 -1.02 -6.99 4.58
CA THR A 118 0.11 -6.94 5.49
C THR A 118 1.39 -7.35 4.78
N GLU A 119 2.51 -6.77 5.19
CA GLU A 119 3.83 -7.13 4.72
C GLU A 119 4.88 -6.82 5.78
N THR A 120 5.83 -7.73 5.99
CA THR A 120 7.07 -7.47 6.70
C THR A 120 8.26 -7.74 5.79
N MET A 121 8.89 -6.69 5.29
CA MET A 121 10.11 -6.81 4.50
C MET A 121 11.36 -6.86 5.38
N SER A 122 11.19 -6.71 6.69
CA SER A 122 12.23 -6.96 7.70
C SER A 122 12.47 -8.45 7.92
N MET A 123 11.41 -9.26 7.96
CA MET A 123 11.49 -10.70 8.18
C MET A 123 11.62 -11.46 6.86
N ILE A 124 10.86 -11.04 5.84
CA ILE A 124 10.82 -11.73 4.54
C ILE A 124 11.40 -10.80 3.47
N PRO A 125 12.55 -11.14 2.86
CA PRO A 125 13.14 -10.33 1.81
C PRO A 125 12.26 -10.32 0.56
N MET A 126 12.37 -9.26 -0.25
CA MET A 126 11.69 -9.20 -1.54
C MET A 126 12.19 -10.34 -2.45
N GLY A 127 11.25 -11.18 -2.90
CA GLY A 127 11.52 -12.42 -3.64
C GLY A 127 11.43 -13.67 -2.76
N GLY A 128 11.27 -13.53 -1.45
CA GLY A 128 11.18 -14.62 -0.49
C GLY A 128 12.54 -15.17 -0.05
N HIS A 129 12.55 -16.11 0.87
CA HIS A 129 13.75 -16.82 1.32
C HIS A 129 14.23 -17.86 0.30
N LYS A 130 13.31 -18.44 -0.47
CA LYS A 130 13.62 -19.43 -1.49
C LYS A 130 13.25 -18.93 -2.88
N ILE A 131 14.20 -18.34 -3.56
CA ILE A 131 14.04 -17.87 -4.95
C ILE A 131 14.27 -19.04 -5.91
N VAL A 132 13.20 -19.46 -6.62
CA VAL A 132 13.25 -20.55 -7.61
C VAL A 132 12.58 -20.08 -8.90
N PRO A 133 13.28 -19.38 -9.80
CA PRO A 133 12.77 -18.96 -11.09
C PRO A 133 12.40 -20.19 -11.94
N ASN A 134 11.38 -20.03 -12.79
CA ASN A 134 11.05 -21.06 -13.77
C ASN A 134 12.14 -21.12 -14.85
N PRO A 135 12.84 -22.26 -15.04
CA PRO A 135 13.94 -22.37 -16.00
C PRO A 135 13.54 -21.98 -17.42
N ARG A 136 12.35 -22.40 -17.86
CA ARG A 136 11.84 -22.08 -19.20
C ARG A 136 11.66 -20.56 -19.40
N LEU A 137 11.19 -19.83 -18.38
CA LEU A 137 11.09 -18.37 -18.47
C LEU A 137 12.47 -17.71 -18.46
N VAL A 138 13.42 -18.25 -17.71
CA VAL A 138 14.81 -17.77 -17.74
C VAL A 138 15.42 -17.92 -19.13
N ASP A 139 15.16 -19.04 -19.79
CA ASP A 139 15.69 -19.31 -21.13
C ASP A 139 15.00 -18.49 -22.23
N THR A 140 13.68 -18.33 -22.14
CA THR A 140 12.89 -17.70 -23.23
C THR A 140 12.65 -16.21 -23.03
N TRP A 141 12.67 -15.72 -21.80
CA TRP A 141 12.45 -14.34 -21.45
C TRP A 141 13.17 -13.95 -20.15
N PRO A 142 14.50 -13.83 -20.15
CA PRO A 142 15.30 -13.58 -18.95
C PRO A 142 14.91 -12.26 -18.22
N ASP A 143 14.46 -11.24 -18.97
CA ASP A 143 14.04 -9.96 -18.43
C ASP A 143 12.75 -10.03 -17.58
N TYR A 144 12.03 -11.17 -17.61
CA TYR A 144 10.87 -11.39 -16.74
C TYR A 144 11.22 -11.29 -15.25
N TYR A 145 12.43 -11.70 -14.88
CA TYR A 145 12.92 -11.71 -13.50
C TYR A 145 13.83 -10.52 -13.15
N LEU A 146 13.83 -9.46 -13.97
CA LEU A 146 14.62 -8.27 -13.67
C LEU A 146 14.29 -7.72 -12.29
N ASN A 147 15.35 -7.30 -11.59
CA ASN A 147 15.19 -6.55 -10.35
C ASN A 147 14.41 -5.26 -10.62
N MET A 148 13.50 -4.90 -9.70
CA MET A 148 12.60 -3.74 -9.84
C MET A 148 13.35 -2.42 -10.07
N GLY A 149 14.54 -2.25 -9.47
CA GLY A 149 15.38 -1.08 -9.72
C GLY A 149 15.93 -1.01 -11.15
N LEU A 150 16.22 -2.15 -11.78
CA LEU A 150 16.62 -2.19 -13.20
C LEU A 150 15.44 -1.84 -14.11
N THR A 151 14.21 -2.25 -13.78
CA THR A 151 13.01 -1.80 -14.53
C THR A 151 12.81 -0.29 -14.42
N ALA A 152 13.12 0.31 -13.27
CA ALA A 152 13.10 1.76 -13.08
C ALA A 152 14.18 2.47 -13.89
N GLU A 153 15.40 1.91 -14.00
CA GLU A 153 16.46 2.42 -14.89
C GLU A 153 16.04 2.35 -16.36
N ASN A 154 15.34 1.29 -16.78
CA ASN A 154 14.78 1.17 -18.12
C ASN A 154 13.79 2.30 -18.41
N LEU A 155 12.90 2.63 -17.44
CA LEU A 155 11.97 3.74 -17.59
C LEU A 155 12.68 5.09 -17.59
N ALA A 156 13.66 5.31 -16.70
CA ALA A 156 14.44 6.55 -16.70
C ALA A 156 15.06 6.82 -18.07
N ARG A 157 15.65 5.79 -18.69
CA ARG A 157 16.24 5.88 -20.03
C ARG A 157 15.19 6.12 -21.11
N LYS A 158 14.11 5.34 -21.11
CA LYS A 158 13.06 5.43 -22.14
C LYS A 158 12.35 6.77 -22.15
N TYR A 159 12.07 7.34 -20.97
CA TYR A 159 11.32 8.60 -20.82
C TYR A 159 12.20 9.82 -20.64
N GLY A 160 13.53 9.67 -20.68
CA GLY A 160 14.49 10.77 -20.55
C GLY A 160 14.45 11.43 -19.18
N ILE A 161 14.21 10.65 -18.11
CA ILE A 161 14.15 11.17 -16.74
C ILE A 161 15.56 11.23 -16.19
N SER A 162 16.00 12.43 -15.85
CA SER A 162 17.33 12.64 -15.31
C SER A 162 17.42 12.27 -13.82
N ARG A 163 18.65 12.11 -13.35
CA ARG A 163 18.95 11.93 -11.93
C ARG A 163 18.44 13.11 -11.10
N SER A 164 18.61 14.33 -11.59
CA SER A 164 18.15 15.55 -10.92
C SER A 164 16.63 15.62 -10.80
N ASP A 165 15.90 15.19 -11.83
CA ASP A 165 14.43 15.13 -11.77
C ASP A 165 13.94 14.13 -10.72
N ALA A 166 14.55 12.93 -10.69
CA ALA A 166 14.23 11.90 -9.71
C ALA A 166 14.53 12.35 -8.28
N ASP A 167 15.68 13.00 -8.05
CA ASP A 167 16.05 13.51 -6.73
C ASP A 167 15.14 14.68 -6.30
N ALA A 168 14.78 15.60 -7.19
CA ALA A 168 13.85 16.68 -6.91
C ALA A 168 12.43 16.17 -6.57
N PHE A 169 11.96 15.15 -7.29
CA PHE A 169 10.71 14.48 -6.98
C PHE A 169 10.74 13.87 -5.56
N SER A 170 11.82 13.18 -5.24
CA SER A 170 12.01 12.52 -3.93
C SER A 170 12.04 13.53 -2.79
N LEU A 171 12.74 14.65 -2.98
CA LEU A 171 12.76 15.74 -2.00
C LEU A 171 11.34 16.25 -1.72
N ARG A 172 10.54 16.49 -2.78
CA ARG A 172 9.15 16.92 -2.61
C ARG A 172 8.30 15.90 -1.87
N SER A 173 8.48 14.60 -2.14
CA SER A 173 7.78 13.52 -1.41
C SER A 173 8.09 13.59 0.09
N HIS A 174 9.36 13.72 0.47
CA HIS A 174 9.76 13.88 1.87
C HIS A 174 9.20 15.15 2.51
N GLN A 175 9.28 16.29 1.83
CA GLN A 175 8.77 17.57 2.34
C GLN A 175 7.26 17.50 2.63
N LYS A 176 6.47 16.99 1.66
CA LYS A 176 5.02 16.79 1.82
C LYS A 176 4.72 15.85 3.00
N ALA A 177 5.44 14.73 3.13
CA ALA A 177 5.23 13.78 4.21
C ALA A 177 5.56 14.35 5.58
N VAL A 178 6.67 15.06 5.72
CA VAL A 178 7.06 15.73 6.98
C VAL A 178 6.03 16.78 7.38
N GLU A 179 5.55 17.58 6.44
CA GLU A 179 4.51 18.58 6.71
C GLU A 179 3.18 17.92 7.11
N ALA A 180 2.77 16.86 6.41
CA ALA A 180 1.56 16.11 6.74
C ALA A 180 1.61 15.50 8.15
N ILE A 181 2.76 14.95 8.56
CA ILE A 181 2.98 14.44 9.92
C ILE A 181 2.87 15.59 10.94
N ARG A 182 3.55 16.71 10.71
CA ARG A 182 3.50 17.88 11.61
C ARG A 182 2.09 18.43 11.74
N ALA A 183 1.33 18.46 10.65
CA ALA A 183 -0.07 18.89 10.64
C ALA A 183 -1.04 17.85 11.21
N GLY A 184 -0.55 16.65 11.59
CA GLY A 184 -1.37 15.59 12.18
C GLY A 184 -2.33 14.91 11.19
N LYS A 185 -2.07 15.01 9.87
CA LYS A 185 -3.00 14.51 8.84
C LYS A 185 -3.18 13.00 8.83
N PHE A 186 -2.24 12.24 9.40
CA PHE A 186 -2.31 10.78 9.46
C PHE A 186 -2.89 10.23 10.78
N LYS A 187 -3.25 11.10 11.75
CA LYS A 187 -3.70 10.67 13.08
C LYS A 187 -4.98 9.83 13.06
N ASP A 188 -5.90 10.16 12.16
CA ASP A 188 -7.20 9.50 12.08
C ASP A 188 -7.16 8.15 11.35
N GLU A 189 -6.07 7.88 10.61
CA GLU A 189 -5.89 6.64 9.85
C GLU A 189 -4.92 5.67 10.51
N ILE A 190 -4.02 6.15 11.40
CA ILE A 190 -2.98 5.32 12.02
C ILE A 190 -3.46 4.72 13.34
N VAL A 191 -3.42 3.38 13.39
CA VAL A 191 -3.62 2.58 14.61
C VAL A 191 -2.28 2.44 15.32
N PRO A 192 -2.16 2.92 16.57
CA PRO A 192 -0.93 2.74 17.33
C PRO A 192 -0.64 1.27 17.63
N LEU A 193 0.61 0.87 17.48
CA LEU A 193 1.11 -0.45 17.85
C LEU A 193 1.93 -0.37 19.15
N ALA A 194 1.73 -1.33 20.03
CA ALA A 194 2.64 -1.59 21.14
C ALA A 194 3.79 -2.49 20.63
N VAL A 195 4.97 -1.91 20.42
CA VAL A 195 6.12 -2.62 19.88
C VAL A 195 7.06 -3.03 20.99
N LYS A 196 7.37 -4.32 21.07
CA LYS A 196 8.34 -4.87 22.02
C LYS A 196 9.70 -5.00 21.35
N THR A 197 10.67 -4.27 21.87
CA THR A 197 12.08 -4.39 21.48
C THR A 197 12.88 -5.02 22.61
N VAL A 198 13.87 -5.85 22.25
CA VAL A 198 14.81 -6.40 23.21
C VAL A 198 16.17 -5.76 22.96
N GLU A 199 16.61 -4.96 23.91
CA GLU A 199 17.90 -4.27 23.87
C GLU A 199 18.86 -4.87 24.93
N LEU A 200 20.17 -4.71 24.72
CA LEU A 200 21.15 -5.01 25.75
C LEU A 200 21.40 -3.75 26.59
N ASP A 201 21.28 -3.87 27.90
CA ASP A 201 21.69 -2.79 28.80
C ASP A 201 23.22 -2.63 28.82
N SER A 202 23.70 -1.63 29.57
CA SER A 202 25.15 -1.34 29.74
C SER A 202 25.95 -2.49 30.37
N LYS A 203 25.27 -3.52 30.91
CA LYS A 203 25.86 -4.72 31.51
C LYS A 203 25.69 -5.96 30.60
N GLY A 204 25.18 -5.80 29.39
CA GLY A 204 24.94 -6.90 28.43
C GLY A 204 23.70 -7.76 28.74
N LYS A 205 22.83 -7.33 29.67
CA LYS A 205 21.62 -8.04 30.01
C LYS A 205 20.49 -7.63 29.03
N ARG A 206 19.72 -8.60 28.57
CA ARG A 206 18.53 -8.35 27.74
C ARG A 206 17.45 -7.64 28.56
N VAL A 207 17.01 -6.49 28.07
CA VAL A 207 15.90 -5.71 28.63
C VAL A 207 14.84 -5.54 27.56
N ALA A 208 13.63 -6.02 27.83
CA ALA A 208 12.49 -5.77 26.98
C ALA A 208 11.94 -4.37 27.26
N ARG A 209 11.75 -3.60 26.20
CA ARG A 209 11.05 -2.31 26.24
C ARG A 209 9.81 -2.39 25.37
N GLU A 210 8.73 -1.81 25.84
CA GLU A 210 7.53 -1.61 25.05
C GLU A 210 7.42 -0.11 24.71
N THR A 211 7.31 0.19 23.44
CA THR A 211 7.16 1.55 22.93
C THR A 211 5.90 1.63 22.07
N ARG A 212 5.23 2.78 22.14
CA ARG A 212 4.11 3.09 21.25
C ARG A 212 4.65 3.54 19.90
N PHE A 213 4.27 2.86 18.83
CA PHE A 213 4.62 3.18 17.47
C PHE A 213 3.37 3.65 16.71
N ASP A 214 3.30 4.96 16.40
CA ASP A 214 2.12 5.62 15.81
C ASP A 214 2.48 6.70 14.80
N THR A 215 3.72 6.71 14.32
CA THR A 215 4.20 7.68 13.33
C THR A 215 5.06 6.98 12.29
N ASP A 216 4.83 7.26 10.99
CA ASP A 216 5.64 6.73 9.91
C ASP A 216 7.10 7.19 10.07
N GLU A 217 8.03 6.25 10.16
CA GLU A 217 9.44 6.56 10.47
C GLU A 217 10.31 6.81 9.23
N GLY A 218 9.75 6.66 8.04
CA GLY A 218 10.45 6.83 6.77
C GLY A 218 10.82 8.28 6.40
N PRO A 219 9.94 9.29 6.62
CA PRO A 219 10.16 10.66 6.20
C PRO A 219 11.39 11.31 6.82
N ARG A 220 12.20 12.00 6.00
CA ARG A 220 13.46 12.61 6.39
C ARG A 220 13.38 14.13 6.32
N PRO A 221 13.27 14.83 7.46
CA PRO A 221 13.21 16.28 7.49
C PRO A 221 14.55 16.96 7.14
N ASP A 222 15.64 16.19 7.22
CA ASP A 222 17.03 16.63 7.00
C ASP A 222 17.52 16.40 5.56
N THR A 223 16.67 15.86 4.66
CA THR A 223 17.09 15.61 3.29
C THR A 223 17.12 16.88 2.43
N SER A 224 18.02 16.93 1.45
CA SER A 224 18.19 18.03 0.51
C SER A 224 18.62 17.52 -0.86
N VAL A 225 18.56 18.38 -1.88
CA VAL A 225 19.07 18.05 -3.23
C VAL A 225 20.54 17.65 -3.19
N GLU A 226 21.34 18.36 -2.38
CA GLU A 226 22.78 18.09 -2.23
C GLU A 226 23.01 16.74 -1.52
N ALA A 227 22.20 16.40 -0.52
CA ALA A 227 22.30 15.11 0.18
C ALA A 227 21.91 13.95 -0.76
N LEU A 228 20.82 14.10 -1.50
CA LEU A 228 20.38 13.11 -2.49
C LEU A 228 21.40 12.94 -3.62
N GLY A 229 21.95 14.06 -4.14
CA GLY A 229 22.94 14.07 -5.22
C GLY A 229 24.24 13.32 -4.89
N LYS A 230 24.61 13.19 -3.60
CA LYS A 230 25.78 12.43 -3.15
C LYS A 230 25.59 10.91 -3.15
N LEU A 231 24.34 10.42 -3.24
CA LEU A 231 24.05 8.99 -3.23
C LEU A 231 24.50 8.32 -4.53
N ARG A 232 25.11 7.15 -4.39
CA ARG A 232 25.54 6.37 -5.55
C ARG A 232 24.36 5.60 -6.14
N PRO A 233 24.32 5.42 -7.49
CA PRO A 233 23.39 4.49 -8.11
C PRO A 233 23.53 3.08 -7.52
N VAL A 234 22.38 2.40 -7.34
CA VAL A 234 22.34 1.10 -6.65
C VAL A 234 22.26 -0.08 -7.62
N PHE A 235 21.55 0.10 -8.73
CA PHE A 235 21.20 -1.02 -9.62
C PHE A 235 22.05 -1.06 -10.90
N HIS A 236 22.56 0.07 -11.36
CA HIS A 236 23.40 0.17 -12.55
C HIS A 236 24.52 1.17 -12.31
N ALA A 237 25.77 0.84 -12.64
CA ALA A 237 26.95 1.66 -12.33
C ALA A 237 26.88 3.11 -12.86
N ARG A 238 26.22 3.32 -13.98
CA ARG A 238 25.96 4.64 -14.59
C ARG A 238 24.46 4.98 -14.59
N GLY A 239 23.73 4.46 -13.59
CA GLY A 239 22.29 4.64 -13.47
C GLY A 239 21.89 5.93 -12.76
N THR A 240 20.59 6.12 -12.67
CA THR A 240 19.95 7.26 -12.02
C THR A 240 19.25 6.88 -10.72
N VAL A 241 18.95 5.58 -10.54
CA VAL A 241 18.18 5.06 -9.40
C VAL A 241 19.08 4.84 -8.20
N THR A 242 18.75 5.49 -7.08
CA THR A 242 19.50 5.45 -5.82
C THR A 242 18.59 5.05 -4.67
N ALA A 243 19.18 4.78 -3.50
CA ALA A 243 18.40 4.57 -2.28
C ALA A 243 17.55 5.78 -1.88
N GLY A 244 17.91 6.99 -2.32
CA GLY A 244 17.18 8.23 -1.99
C GLY A 244 16.03 8.55 -2.93
N ASN A 245 15.96 7.92 -4.12
CA ASN A 245 14.89 8.12 -5.09
C ASN A 245 14.13 6.83 -5.43
N SER A 246 14.19 5.87 -4.50
CA SER A 246 13.44 4.62 -4.46
C SER A 246 12.57 4.58 -3.22
N SER A 247 11.44 3.86 -3.26
CA SER A 247 10.67 3.57 -2.06
C SER A 247 11.50 2.76 -1.07
N GLN A 248 11.25 2.99 0.21
CA GLN A 248 11.89 2.23 1.27
C GLN A 248 11.27 0.83 1.38
N THR A 249 12.08 -0.20 1.57
CA THR A 249 11.60 -1.49 2.09
C THR A 249 10.96 -1.27 3.45
N SER A 250 9.80 -1.86 3.68
CA SER A 250 8.93 -1.41 4.76
C SER A 250 8.09 -2.54 5.36
N ASP A 251 7.66 -2.32 6.60
CA ASP A 251 6.76 -3.18 7.36
C ASP A 251 5.47 -2.43 7.65
N GLY A 252 4.32 -3.11 7.58
CA GLY A 252 3.04 -2.50 7.91
C GLY A 252 1.83 -3.33 7.54
N ALA A 253 0.68 -2.94 8.08
CA ALA A 253 -0.61 -3.53 7.80
C ALA A 253 -1.70 -2.46 7.64
N ALA A 254 -2.73 -2.77 6.86
CA ALA A 254 -3.90 -1.92 6.68
C ALA A 254 -5.14 -2.77 6.43
N ALA A 255 -6.30 -2.31 6.87
CA ALA A 255 -7.58 -2.98 6.66
C ALA A 255 -8.72 -1.98 6.47
N ALA A 256 -9.71 -2.39 5.71
CA ALA A 256 -10.96 -1.69 5.50
C ALA A 256 -12.14 -2.60 5.76
N LEU A 257 -13.21 -2.03 6.32
CA LEU A 257 -14.50 -2.69 6.45
C LEU A 257 -15.36 -2.35 5.24
N VAL A 258 -15.72 -3.37 4.49
CA VAL A 258 -16.55 -3.29 3.28
C VAL A 258 -17.88 -3.98 3.57
N MET A 259 -18.99 -3.28 3.37
CA MET A 259 -20.31 -3.85 3.61
C MET A 259 -21.35 -3.37 2.61
N SER A 260 -22.53 -4.01 2.60
CA SER A 260 -23.66 -3.47 1.85
C SER A 260 -24.16 -2.17 2.47
N ALA A 261 -24.61 -1.23 1.65
CA ALA A 261 -25.16 0.04 2.13
C ALA A 261 -26.38 -0.17 3.04
N ASP A 262 -27.14 -1.25 2.83
CA ASP A 262 -28.27 -1.62 3.67
C ASP A 262 -27.78 -2.05 5.06
N ARG A 263 -26.76 -2.91 5.13
CA ARG A 263 -26.18 -3.32 6.41
C ARG A 263 -25.55 -2.14 7.16
N ALA A 264 -24.86 -1.24 6.46
CA ALA A 264 -24.32 -0.02 7.09
C ALA A 264 -25.44 0.81 7.72
N ARG A 265 -26.57 0.97 7.02
CA ARG A 265 -27.73 1.70 7.53
C ARG A 265 -28.37 1.02 8.74
N GLU A 266 -28.52 -0.31 8.72
CA GLU A 266 -29.10 -1.08 9.84
C GLU A 266 -28.34 -0.89 11.15
N ILE A 267 -27.00 -0.85 11.09
CA ILE A 267 -26.16 -0.65 12.28
C ILE A 267 -25.84 0.80 12.58
N GLY A 268 -26.41 1.75 11.79
CA GLY A 268 -26.16 3.19 11.96
C GLY A 268 -24.73 3.62 11.59
N ALA A 269 -23.98 2.81 10.86
CA ALA A 269 -22.63 3.14 10.41
C ALA A 269 -22.68 4.14 9.26
N LYS A 270 -21.74 5.11 9.28
CA LYS A 270 -21.64 6.13 8.24
C LYS A 270 -20.57 5.73 7.24
N PRO A 271 -20.91 5.45 5.97
CA PRO A 271 -19.93 5.17 4.94
C PRO A 271 -18.92 6.30 4.77
N MET A 272 -17.66 5.96 4.54
CA MET A 272 -16.62 6.90 4.09
C MET A 272 -16.70 7.11 2.59
N ALA A 273 -16.78 6.00 1.84
CA ALA A 273 -16.73 6.01 0.38
C ALA A 273 -17.33 4.73 -0.20
N ARG A 274 -17.51 4.72 -1.52
CA ARG A 274 -17.73 3.49 -2.29
C ARG A 274 -16.62 3.26 -3.31
N LEU A 275 -16.29 2.00 -3.59
CA LEU A 275 -15.44 1.64 -4.71
C LEU A 275 -16.27 1.69 -6.00
N VAL A 276 -16.01 2.69 -6.84
CA VAL A 276 -16.71 2.91 -8.11
C VAL A 276 -16.24 1.90 -9.15
N ALA A 277 -14.92 1.81 -9.34
CA ALA A 277 -14.32 0.92 -10.32
C ALA A 277 -12.96 0.42 -9.84
N TYR A 278 -12.59 -0.78 -10.30
CA TYR A 278 -11.25 -1.35 -10.18
C TYR A 278 -10.86 -1.98 -11.50
N ALA A 279 -9.63 -1.75 -11.94
CA ALA A 279 -9.09 -2.35 -13.16
C ALA A 279 -7.63 -2.74 -13.00
N THR A 280 -7.24 -3.79 -13.71
CA THR A 280 -5.86 -4.21 -13.85
C THR A 280 -5.46 -4.28 -15.32
N ALA A 281 -4.16 -4.18 -15.59
CA ALA A 281 -3.60 -4.31 -16.92
C ALA A 281 -2.25 -4.98 -16.89
N GLY A 282 -1.90 -5.72 -17.94
CA GLY A 282 -0.57 -6.25 -18.18
C GLY A 282 0.27 -5.30 -19.03
N VAL A 283 1.56 -5.24 -18.78
CA VAL A 283 2.60 -4.57 -19.56
C VAL A 283 3.85 -5.44 -19.60
N ALA A 284 4.84 -5.08 -20.40
CA ALA A 284 6.11 -5.80 -20.43
C ALA A 284 6.80 -5.77 -19.04
N PRO A 285 7.27 -6.91 -18.49
CA PRO A 285 7.86 -7.00 -17.17
C PRO A 285 9.07 -6.08 -16.95
N ASP A 286 9.93 -5.93 -17.95
CA ASP A 286 11.10 -5.06 -17.96
C ASP A 286 10.77 -3.55 -17.90
N TYR A 287 9.49 -3.22 -18.14
CA TYR A 287 8.91 -1.87 -17.98
C TYR A 287 7.73 -1.85 -17.01
N MET A 288 7.71 -2.74 -16.02
CA MET A 288 6.55 -2.93 -15.12
C MET A 288 6.06 -1.63 -14.47
N GLY A 289 6.96 -0.68 -14.23
CA GLY A 289 6.64 0.59 -13.58
C GLY A 289 5.65 1.46 -14.35
N ILE A 290 5.45 1.21 -15.67
CA ILE A 290 4.45 1.91 -16.48
C ILE A 290 3.05 1.31 -16.39
N GLY A 291 2.85 0.25 -15.59
CA GLY A 291 1.57 -0.42 -15.40
C GLY A 291 0.35 0.48 -15.18
N PRO A 292 0.46 1.57 -14.39
CA PRO A 292 -0.63 2.53 -14.21
C PRO A 292 -1.13 3.15 -15.52
N VAL A 293 -0.26 3.39 -16.50
CA VAL A 293 -0.64 3.97 -17.82
C VAL A 293 -1.61 3.05 -18.55
N ALA A 294 -1.51 1.75 -18.36
CA ALA A 294 -2.43 0.79 -18.95
C ALA A 294 -3.68 0.54 -18.08
N ALA A 295 -3.58 0.65 -16.75
CA ALA A 295 -4.68 0.36 -15.83
C ALA A 295 -5.63 1.55 -15.62
N VAL A 296 -5.11 2.77 -15.49
CA VAL A 296 -5.91 3.98 -15.21
C VAL A 296 -6.98 4.24 -16.27
N PRO A 297 -6.69 4.23 -17.60
CA PRO A 297 -7.74 4.44 -18.60
C PRO A 297 -8.84 3.38 -18.55
N LYS A 298 -8.51 2.13 -18.19
CA LYS A 298 -9.52 1.06 -18.02
C LYS A 298 -10.43 1.34 -16.81
N ALA A 299 -9.85 1.78 -15.68
CA ALA A 299 -10.63 2.11 -14.49
C ALA A 299 -11.55 3.31 -14.74
N LEU A 300 -11.05 4.37 -15.38
CA LEU A 300 -11.84 5.54 -15.77
C LEU A 300 -13.00 5.16 -16.70
N LYS A 301 -12.74 4.32 -17.71
CA LYS A 301 -13.78 3.83 -18.61
C LYS A 301 -14.86 3.04 -17.87
N LEU A 302 -14.47 2.17 -16.93
CA LEU A 302 -15.42 1.39 -16.12
C LEU A 302 -16.25 2.29 -15.20
N ALA A 303 -15.66 3.37 -14.69
CA ALA A 303 -16.33 4.35 -13.85
C ALA A 303 -17.24 5.32 -14.64
N GLY A 304 -17.09 5.40 -15.97
CA GLY A 304 -17.72 6.42 -16.79
C GLY A 304 -17.21 7.84 -16.51
N LEU A 305 -15.93 7.94 -16.06
CA LEU A 305 -15.27 9.17 -15.67
C LEU A 305 -14.09 9.49 -16.60
N THR A 306 -13.66 10.75 -16.56
CA THR A 306 -12.42 11.24 -17.16
C THR A 306 -11.37 11.52 -16.08
N LEU A 307 -10.15 11.77 -16.50
CA LEU A 307 -9.07 12.12 -15.56
C LEU A 307 -9.34 13.47 -14.84
N GLN A 308 -10.05 14.38 -15.51
CA GLN A 308 -10.41 15.70 -14.97
C GLN A 308 -11.38 15.60 -13.79
N ASP A 309 -12.22 14.55 -13.75
CA ASP A 309 -13.16 14.30 -12.66
C ASP A 309 -12.46 13.83 -11.38
N ILE A 310 -11.19 13.41 -11.47
CA ILE A 310 -10.43 12.91 -10.31
C ILE A 310 -9.82 14.09 -9.55
N ASP A 311 -10.18 14.21 -8.27
CA ASP A 311 -9.72 15.29 -7.38
C ASP A 311 -8.38 14.98 -6.71
N LEU A 312 -8.16 13.71 -6.33
CA LEU A 312 -6.97 13.24 -5.64
C LEU A 312 -6.48 11.92 -6.23
N ILE A 313 -5.15 11.77 -6.28
CA ILE A 313 -4.48 10.58 -6.80
C ILE A 313 -3.41 10.12 -5.81
N GLU A 314 -3.52 8.90 -5.31
CA GLU A 314 -2.45 8.19 -4.64
C GLU A 314 -1.77 7.27 -5.66
N LEU A 315 -0.66 7.72 -6.21
CA LEU A 315 0.23 6.96 -7.08
C LEU A 315 1.35 6.35 -6.24
N ASN A 316 1.44 5.03 -6.17
CA ASN A 316 2.53 4.40 -5.45
C ASN A 316 3.89 4.77 -6.07
N GLU A 317 4.73 5.44 -5.29
CA GLU A 317 6.08 5.85 -5.67
C GLU A 317 7.07 4.70 -5.45
N ALA A 318 6.96 3.61 -6.22
CA ALA A 318 7.94 2.53 -6.11
C ALA A 318 9.35 3.05 -6.40
N PHE A 319 9.47 3.92 -7.41
CA PHE A 319 10.67 4.68 -7.77
C PHE A 319 10.26 6.06 -8.28
N ALA A 320 11.07 7.09 -8.01
CA ALA A 320 10.81 8.44 -8.53
C ALA A 320 10.79 8.47 -10.07
N ALA A 321 11.72 7.76 -10.72
CA ALA A 321 11.75 7.65 -12.17
C ALA A 321 10.47 7.02 -12.74
N GLN A 322 9.96 5.97 -12.09
CA GLN A 322 8.72 5.32 -12.47
C GLN A 322 7.52 6.26 -12.30
N SER A 323 7.44 6.97 -11.18
CA SER A 323 6.34 7.90 -10.90
C SER A 323 6.31 9.06 -11.89
N LEU A 324 7.47 9.64 -12.20
CA LEU A 324 7.61 10.69 -13.19
C LEU A 324 7.20 10.24 -14.59
N ALA A 325 7.55 8.99 -14.98
CA ALA A 325 7.13 8.41 -16.26
C ALA A 325 5.61 8.29 -16.34
N VAL A 326 4.96 7.80 -15.29
CA VAL A 326 3.50 7.66 -15.21
C VAL A 326 2.81 9.04 -15.26
N ILE A 327 3.28 10.00 -14.47
CA ILE A 327 2.73 11.36 -14.43
C ILE A 327 2.80 12.00 -15.82
N LYS A 328 3.95 11.87 -16.51
CA LYS A 328 4.16 12.40 -17.85
C LYS A 328 3.24 11.75 -18.90
N GLU A 329 3.18 10.42 -18.92
CA GLU A 329 2.40 9.67 -19.91
C GLU A 329 0.89 9.85 -19.77
N LEU A 330 0.39 9.92 -18.55
CA LEU A 330 -1.03 10.14 -18.28
C LEU A 330 -1.42 11.60 -18.25
N GLY A 331 -0.46 12.53 -18.25
CA GLY A 331 -0.73 13.96 -18.08
C GLY A 331 -1.36 14.29 -16.72
N LEU A 332 -0.89 13.62 -15.65
CA LEU A 332 -1.45 13.83 -14.31
C LEU A 332 -1.07 15.22 -13.79
N ASP A 333 -2.03 15.88 -13.15
CA ASP A 333 -1.76 17.09 -12.39
C ASP A 333 -0.97 16.75 -11.13
N ALA A 334 0.29 17.18 -11.07
CA ALA A 334 1.22 16.90 -9.98
C ALA A 334 0.75 17.45 -8.61
N ASP A 335 -0.13 18.45 -8.60
CA ASP A 335 -0.68 19.03 -7.37
C ASP A 335 -1.83 18.18 -6.78
N LYS A 336 -2.40 17.28 -7.61
CA LYS A 336 -3.38 16.28 -7.17
C LYS A 336 -2.73 14.96 -6.76
N VAL A 337 -1.43 14.74 -7.10
CA VAL A 337 -0.72 13.46 -6.84
C VAL A 337 0.01 13.53 -5.51
N ASN A 338 -0.25 12.52 -4.66
CA ASN A 338 0.46 12.28 -3.41
C ASN A 338 0.60 13.57 -2.59
N VAL A 339 -0.53 14.18 -2.29
CA VAL A 339 -0.59 15.51 -1.67
C VAL A 339 0.00 15.55 -0.26
N ASN A 340 0.13 14.40 0.38
CA ASN A 340 0.74 14.22 1.70
C ASN A 340 2.07 13.45 1.65
N GLY A 341 2.74 13.40 0.48
CA GLY A 341 3.91 12.59 0.23
C GLY A 341 3.55 11.16 -0.17
N GLY A 342 4.48 10.44 -0.77
CA GLY A 342 4.29 9.09 -1.28
C GLY A 342 5.34 8.10 -0.75
N ALA A 343 5.45 6.95 -1.40
CA ALA A 343 6.22 5.81 -0.88
C ALA A 343 7.74 6.03 -0.81
N VAL A 344 8.31 6.96 -1.57
CA VAL A 344 9.72 7.34 -1.42
C VAL A 344 9.99 7.83 0.01
N ALA A 345 9.05 8.60 0.58
CA ALA A 345 9.14 9.09 1.95
C ALA A 345 8.46 8.14 2.96
N LEU A 346 7.22 7.71 2.67
CA LEU A 346 6.34 7.00 3.61
C LEU A 346 6.51 5.47 3.58
N GLY A 347 7.29 4.93 2.63
CA GLY A 347 7.53 3.49 2.52
C GLY A 347 6.47 2.72 1.73
N HIS A 348 6.87 1.49 1.33
CA HIS A 348 6.11 0.60 0.46
C HIS A 348 6.11 -0.84 1.00
N PRO A 349 5.32 -1.14 2.03
CA PRO A 349 5.11 -2.53 2.47
C PRO A 349 4.23 -3.25 1.46
N LEU A 350 4.83 -4.01 0.54
CA LEU A 350 4.28 -4.49 -0.74
C LEU A 350 2.78 -4.83 -0.73
N GLY A 351 2.39 -5.95 -0.11
CA GLY A 351 1.01 -6.43 -0.09
C GLY A 351 0.03 -5.56 0.71
N CYS A 352 0.56 -4.77 1.65
CA CYS A 352 -0.21 -3.80 2.43
C CYS A 352 -0.51 -2.50 1.64
N THR A 353 0.38 -2.11 0.72
CA THR A 353 0.39 -0.76 0.12
C THR A 353 -0.94 -0.34 -0.47
N GLY A 354 -1.62 -1.22 -1.20
CA GLY A 354 -2.91 -0.88 -1.80
C GLY A 354 -3.98 -0.48 -0.77
N ALA A 355 -4.04 -1.18 0.35
CA ALA A 355 -4.95 -0.86 1.45
C ALA A 355 -4.50 0.38 2.24
N LYS A 356 -3.18 0.55 2.44
CA LYS A 356 -2.58 1.75 3.04
C LYS A 356 -2.95 3.01 2.25
N LEU A 357 -2.74 3.01 0.93
CA LEU A 357 -3.08 4.14 0.07
C LEU A 357 -4.60 4.39 0.04
N THR A 358 -5.41 3.33 0.15
CA THR A 358 -6.86 3.47 0.29
C THR A 358 -7.22 4.19 1.59
N ALA A 359 -6.64 3.83 2.73
CA ALA A 359 -6.86 4.54 3.98
C ALA A 359 -6.46 6.01 3.85
N THR A 360 -5.26 6.30 3.34
CA THR A 360 -4.75 7.67 3.20
C THR A 360 -5.64 8.52 2.29
N ILE A 361 -6.03 8.01 1.11
CA ILE A 361 -6.84 8.80 0.18
C ILE A 361 -8.25 9.07 0.73
N LEU A 362 -8.89 8.10 1.38
CA LEU A 362 -10.25 8.28 1.92
C LEU A 362 -10.28 9.32 3.04
N HIS A 363 -9.29 9.32 3.94
CA HIS A 363 -9.17 10.33 4.98
C HIS A 363 -8.86 11.71 4.40
N GLU A 364 -8.02 11.81 3.36
CA GLU A 364 -7.73 13.09 2.71
C GLU A 364 -8.92 13.62 1.89
N MET A 365 -9.64 12.74 1.17
CA MET A 365 -10.88 13.11 0.48
C MET A 365 -11.90 13.72 1.46
N ARG A 366 -12.10 13.06 2.61
CA ARG A 366 -13.00 13.57 3.64
C ARG A 366 -12.56 14.95 4.18
N ARG A 367 -11.26 15.14 4.38
CA ARG A 367 -10.69 16.40 4.88
C ARG A 367 -10.88 17.57 3.90
N ARG A 368 -10.82 17.27 2.60
CA ARG A 368 -10.96 18.27 1.52
C ARG A 368 -12.37 18.42 0.98
N GLY A 369 -13.27 17.48 1.28
CA GLY A 369 -14.57 17.40 0.62
C GLY A 369 -14.44 17.00 -0.87
N SER A 370 -13.39 16.26 -1.22
CA SER A 370 -13.15 15.79 -2.59
C SER A 370 -14.12 14.67 -2.94
N ARG A 371 -14.65 14.70 -4.17
CA ARG A 371 -15.65 13.71 -4.59
C ARG A 371 -15.01 12.40 -5.06
N TYR A 372 -14.04 12.47 -5.95
CA TYR A 372 -13.38 11.29 -6.52
C TYR A 372 -11.91 11.22 -6.18
N GLY A 373 -11.48 10.05 -5.71
CA GLY A 373 -10.09 9.73 -5.47
C GLY A 373 -9.68 8.47 -6.21
N MET A 374 -8.43 8.42 -6.67
CA MET A 374 -7.88 7.27 -7.38
C MET A 374 -6.62 6.76 -6.70
N VAL A 375 -6.56 5.46 -6.43
CA VAL A 375 -5.36 4.75 -6.01
C VAL A 375 -4.82 3.96 -7.19
N THR A 376 -3.57 4.15 -7.56
CA THR A 376 -2.95 3.42 -8.68
C THR A 376 -1.51 3.05 -8.38
N MET A 377 -1.05 1.93 -8.95
CA MET A 377 0.29 1.41 -8.71
C MET A 377 0.78 0.50 -9.83
N CYS A 378 2.08 0.50 -10.03
CA CYS A 378 2.77 -0.55 -10.78
C CYS A 378 2.85 -1.83 -9.94
N VAL A 379 2.94 -2.97 -10.61
CA VAL A 379 2.90 -4.29 -9.98
C VAL A 379 3.97 -5.17 -10.62
N GLY A 380 4.75 -5.85 -9.80
CA GLY A 380 5.78 -6.78 -10.25
C GLY A 380 5.26 -7.81 -11.24
N GLY A 381 6.12 -8.30 -12.13
CA GLY A 381 5.75 -9.21 -13.20
C GLY A 381 5.08 -8.53 -14.41
N GLY A 382 5.14 -7.19 -14.50
CA GLY A 382 4.60 -6.45 -15.65
C GLY A 382 3.10 -6.22 -15.58
N MET A 383 2.61 -5.61 -14.50
CA MET A 383 1.19 -5.30 -14.32
C MET A 383 0.99 -3.88 -13.76
N GLY A 384 -0.24 -3.40 -13.85
CA GLY A 384 -0.72 -2.20 -13.16
C GLY A 384 -2.12 -2.41 -12.59
N ALA A 385 -2.46 -1.62 -11.58
CA ALA A 385 -3.78 -1.60 -10.97
C ALA A 385 -4.24 -0.16 -10.72
N ALA A 386 -5.55 0.08 -10.83
CA ALA A 386 -6.17 1.35 -10.49
C ALA A 386 -7.56 1.12 -9.87
N GLY A 387 -7.83 1.76 -8.74
CA GLY A 387 -9.12 1.78 -8.06
C GLY A 387 -9.63 3.21 -7.92
N ILE A 388 -10.90 3.46 -8.22
CA ILE A 388 -11.55 4.77 -8.12
C ILE A 388 -12.59 4.71 -7.01
N PHE A 389 -12.51 5.67 -6.09
CA PHE A 389 -13.40 5.82 -4.95
C PHE A 389 -14.22 7.09 -5.08
N GLU A 390 -15.48 7.05 -4.62
CA GLU A 390 -16.35 8.21 -4.46
C GLU A 390 -16.66 8.41 -2.99
N LEU A 391 -16.45 9.62 -2.48
CA LEU A 391 -16.78 10.02 -1.12
C LEU A 391 -18.31 9.98 -0.91
N MET A 392 -18.74 9.56 0.28
CA MET A 392 -20.16 9.48 0.63
C MET A 392 -20.53 10.40 1.79
#